data_3e49f2ca36bf972d640858ceb9041bae
#
_entry.id   3e49f2ca36bf972d640858ceb9041bae
#
_cell.length_a   1.000
_cell.length_b   1.000
_cell.length_c   1.000
_cell.angle_alpha   90.00
_cell.angle_beta   90.00
_cell.angle_gamma   90.00
#
_symmetry.space_group_name_H-M   'P 1'
#
loop_
_entity.id
_entity.type
_entity.pdbx_description
1 polymer ?
#
loop_
_entity_poly.entity_id
_entity_poly.type
_entity_poly.pdbx_seq_one_letter_code
_entity_poly.pdbx_strand_id
1 'polypeptide(L)' 'MATQWEKVNDYWYYFGSNGAMQKDWKEINNNWYYLREDGIMATQWEKVNNYWYYFGSNGAMQKDWKKINNNWYYLR' A
#
# COMPACT_ATOMS: atom_id res chain seq x y z
N MET A 1 2.42 -7.99 -21.68
CA MET A 1 1.50 -7.24 -20.82
C MET A 1 1.87 -7.46 -19.36
N ALA A 2 2.07 -6.36 -18.65
CA ALA A 2 2.43 -6.45 -17.24
C ALA A 2 1.23 -6.89 -16.41
N THR A 3 1.48 -7.80 -15.48
CA THR A 3 0.47 -8.19 -14.49
C THR A 3 1.15 -8.20 -13.13
N GLN A 4 0.32 -8.06 -12.09
CA GLN A 4 0.82 -8.05 -10.73
C GLN A 4 1.73 -6.85 -10.51
N TRP A 5 2.76 -7.01 -9.69
CA TRP A 5 3.59 -5.87 -9.28
C TRP A 5 4.65 -5.53 -10.32
N GLU A 6 4.81 -4.23 -10.54
CA GLU A 6 5.83 -3.73 -11.46
C GLU A 6 6.45 -2.48 -10.88
N LYS A 7 7.77 -2.40 -10.87
CA LYS A 7 8.48 -1.23 -10.36
C LYS A 7 8.90 -0.33 -11.51
N VAL A 8 8.41 0.92 -11.48
CA VAL A 8 8.69 1.90 -12.53
C VAL A 8 9.18 3.18 -11.85
N ASN A 9 10.38 3.63 -12.18
CA ASN A 9 10.96 4.88 -11.64
C ASN A 9 10.92 4.91 -10.11
N ASP A 10 11.30 3.79 -9.48
CA ASP A 10 11.36 3.64 -8.03
C ASP A 10 9.99 3.59 -7.34
N TYR A 11 8.91 3.49 -8.11
CA TYR A 11 7.57 3.36 -7.56
C TYR A 11 6.97 2.03 -7.96
N TRP A 12 6.20 1.44 -7.05
CA TRP A 12 5.55 0.18 -7.30
C TRP A 12 4.12 0.38 -7.75
N TYR A 13 3.74 -0.34 -8.80
CA TYR A 13 2.38 -0.33 -9.34
C TYR A 13 1.87 -1.75 -9.38
N TYR A 14 0.57 -1.90 -9.25
CA TYR A 14 -0.04 -3.22 -9.34
C TYR A 14 -0.98 -3.28 -10.52
N PHE A 15 -0.79 -4.29 -11.34
CA PHE A 15 -1.60 -4.48 -12.54
C PHE A 15 -2.43 -5.75 -12.39
N GLY A 16 -3.70 -5.67 -12.81
CA GLY A 16 -4.58 -6.82 -12.76
C GLY A 16 -4.26 -7.81 -13.88
N SER A 17 -4.99 -8.92 -13.86
CA SER A 17 -4.75 -9.99 -14.84
C SER A 17 -4.97 -9.52 -16.28
N ASN A 18 -5.76 -8.48 -16.47
CA ASN A 18 -6.00 -7.92 -17.81
C ASN A 18 -4.99 -6.83 -18.17
N GLY A 19 -3.99 -6.60 -17.31
CA GLY A 19 -2.98 -5.59 -17.56
C GLY A 19 -3.37 -4.19 -17.13
N ALA A 20 -4.54 -4.00 -16.57
CA ALA A 20 -4.98 -2.67 -16.16
C ALA A 20 -4.38 -2.28 -14.82
N MET A 21 -3.89 -1.03 -14.73
CA MET A 21 -3.35 -0.51 -13.48
C MET A 21 -4.46 -0.39 -12.44
N GLN A 22 -4.18 -0.89 -11.24
CA GLN A 22 -5.16 -0.88 -10.15
C GLN A 22 -4.97 0.33 -9.27
N LYS A 23 -6.04 0.74 -8.63
CA LYS A 23 -6.04 1.87 -7.70
C LYS A 23 -6.86 1.52 -6.47
N ASP A 24 -6.79 2.39 -5.46
CA ASP A 24 -7.54 2.23 -4.22
C ASP A 24 -7.06 1.01 -3.44
N TRP A 25 -7.89 0.49 -2.57
CA TRP A 25 -7.55 -0.63 -1.71
C TRP A 25 -7.50 -1.92 -2.50
N LYS A 26 -6.48 -2.74 -2.19
CA LYS A 26 -6.32 -4.03 -2.84
C LYS A 26 -5.79 -5.04 -1.84
N GLU A 27 -6.47 -6.17 -1.71
CA GLU A 27 -6.01 -7.24 -0.84
C GLU A 27 -5.29 -8.29 -1.68
N ILE A 28 -4.02 -8.52 -1.33
CA ILE A 28 -3.16 -9.44 -2.07
C ILE A 28 -2.43 -10.32 -1.07
N ASN A 29 -2.62 -11.63 -1.17
CA ASN A 29 -1.96 -12.60 -0.27
C ASN A 29 -2.20 -12.27 1.19
N ASN A 30 -3.45 -11.90 1.52
CA ASN A 30 -3.87 -11.61 2.89
C ASN A 30 -3.29 -10.32 3.46
N ASN A 31 -2.69 -9.50 2.62
CA ASN A 31 -2.20 -8.18 3.02
C ASN A 31 -2.94 -7.11 2.25
N TRP A 32 -3.21 -5.99 2.92
CA TRP A 32 -3.89 -4.87 2.28
C TRP A 32 -2.87 -3.86 1.80
N TYR A 33 -3.06 -3.39 0.57
CA TYR A 33 -2.23 -2.37 -0.04
C TYR A 33 -3.13 -1.23 -0.49
N TYR A 34 -2.60 -0.02 -0.48
CA TYR A 34 -3.33 1.11 -0.99
C TYR A 34 -2.57 1.70 -2.16
N LEU A 35 -3.25 1.77 -3.29
CA LEU A 35 -2.66 2.33 -4.50
C LEU A 35 -3.31 3.68 -4.72
N ARG A 36 -2.49 4.73 -4.80
CA ARG A 36 -2.99 6.08 -4.93
C ARG A 36 -3.66 6.28 -6.27
N GLU A 37 -4.27 7.46 -6.45
CA GLU A 37 -4.97 7.75 -7.70
C GLU A 37 -4.05 7.64 -8.91
N ASP A 38 -2.78 7.94 -8.74
CA ASP A 38 -1.79 7.81 -9.81
C ASP A 38 -1.25 6.39 -9.93
N GLY A 39 -1.76 5.49 -9.10
CA GLY A 39 -1.35 4.08 -9.14
C GLY A 39 -0.15 3.74 -8.27
N ILE A 40 0.48 4.72 -7.66
CA ILE A 40 1.68 4.48 -6.86
C ILE A 40 1.31 3.81 -5.54
N MET A 41 2.02 2.73 -5.21
CA MET A 41 1.81 2.01 -3.96
C MET A 41 2.18 2.90 -2.77
N ALA A 42 1.26 3.01 -1.80
CA ALA A 42 1.52 3.79 -0.60
C ALA A 42 2.48 3.05 0.32
N THR A 43 3.40 3.81 0.92
CA THR A 43 4.31 3.29 1.93
C THR A 43 4.33 4.26 3.09
N GLN A 44 4.70 3.76 4.27
CA GLN A 44 4.76 4.57 5.48
C GLN A 44 3.38 5.15 5.79
N TRP A 45 3.31 6.38 6.26
CA TRP A 45 2.04 6.98 6.64
C TRP A 45 1.26 7.46 5.42
N GLU A 46 -0.02 7.10 5.37
CA GLU A 46 -0.89 7.55 4.29
C GLU A 46 -2.26 7.85 4.87
N LYS A 47 -2.79 9.04 4.54
CA LYS A 47 -4.11 9.42 5.00
C LYS A 47 -5.13 9.09 3.92
N VAL A 48 -6.11 8.25 4.28
CA VAL A 48 -7.14 7.81 3.34
C VAL A 48 -8.50 8.04 3.99
N ASN A 49 -9.34 8.85 3.36
CA ASN A 49 -10.69 9.15 3.85
C ASN A 49 -10.68 9.61 5.31
N ASN A 50 -9.76 10.52 5.63
CA ASN A 50 -9.63 11.12 6.96
C ASN A 50 -9.11 10.17 8.03
N TYR A 51 -8.63 9.00 7.65
CA TYR A 51 -8.01 8.05 8.57
C TYR A 51 -6.56 7.85 8.19
N TRP A 52 -5.69 7.73 9.21
CA TRP A 52 -4.28 7.48 8.98
C TRP A 52 -4.00 5.99 9.02
N TYR A 53 -3.26 5.52 8.02
CA TYR A 53 -2.82 4.13 7.93
C TYR A 53 -1.31 4.10 7.79
N TYR A 54 -0.70 3.03 8.27
CA TYR A 54 0.74 2.87 8.14
C TYR A 54 1.03 1.64 7.30
N PHE A 55 1.82 1.84 6.27
CA PHE A 55 2.22 0.77 5.37
C PHE A 55 3.72 0.52 5.53
N GLY A 56 4.13 -0.75 5.52
CA GLY A 56 5.53 -1.07 5.61
C GLY A 56 6.29 -0.68 4.36
N SER A 57 7.60 -0.87 4.38
CA SER A 57 8.42 -0.53 3.23
C SER A 57 8.06 -1.37 2.01
N ASN A 58 7.46 -2.54 2.23
CA ASN A 58 6.98 -3.39 1.15
C ASN A 58 5.55 -3.07 0.74
N GLY A 59 4.95 -2.04 1.35
CA GLY A 59 3.60 -1.61 1.02
C GLY A 59 2.49 -2.29 1.77
N ALA A 60 2.79 -3.32 2.57
CA ALA A 60 1.74 -4.03 3.30
C ALA A 60 1.24 -3.20 4.47
N MET A 61 -0.09 -3.09 4.59
CA MET A 61 -0.69 -2.32 5.67
C MET A 61 -0.39 -3.00 7.01
N GLN A 62 0.05 -2.20 7.97
CA GLN A 62 0.35 -2.69 9.31
C GLN A 62 -0.87 -2.52 10.20
N LYS A 63 -1.01 -3.40 11.17
CA LYS A 63 -2.11 -3.32 12.14
C LYS A 63 -1.61 -3.68 13.52
N ASP A 64 -2.52 -3.49 14.49
CA ASP A 64 -2.22 -3.72 15.90
C ASP A 64 -1.15 -2.76 16.37
N TRP A 65 -0.41 -3.14 17.40
CA TRP A 65 0.60 -2.27 17.96
C TRP A 65 1.85 -2.28 17.12
N LYS A 66 2.36 -1.09 16.83
CA LYS A 66 3.55 -0.95 16.01
C LYS A 66 4.42 0.16 16.57
N LYS A 67 5.70 -0.12 16.75
CA LYS A 67 6.65 0.88 17.21
C LYS A 67 7.28 1.56 15.99
N ILE A 68 7.04 2.85 15.89
CA ILE A 68 7.51 3.64 14.75
C ILE A 68 8.25 4.86 15.29
N ASN A 69 9.52 5.00 14.97
CA ASN A 69 10.34 6.13 15.41
C ASN A 69 10.27 6.32 16.93
N ASN A 70 10.40 5.20 17.67
CA ASN A 70 10.39 5.19 19.12
C ASN A 70 9.05 5.52 19.75
N ASN A 71 7.99 5.55 18.98
CA ASN A 71 6.64 5.77 19.49
C ASN A 71 5.77 4.58 19.16
N TRP A 72 4.89 4.22 20.10
CA TRP A 72 3.96 3.13 19.88
C TRP A 72 2.64 3.64 19.35
N TYR A 73 2.15 3.00 18.30
CA TYR A 73 0.87 3.34 17.70
C TYR A 73 0.00 2.11 17.62
N TYR A 74 -1.30 2.32 17.78
CA TYR A 74 -2.26 1.25 17.57
C TYR A 74 -2.91 1.46 16.22
N LEU A 75 -2.72 0.50 15.31
CA LEU A 75 -3.17 0.62 13.92
C LEU A 75 -4.35 -0.30 13.68
N ARG A 76 -5.28 0.17 12.86
CA ARG A 76 -6.50 -0.58 12.57
C ARG A 76 -6.28 -1.72 11.61
#